data_98efb41f44716eda8fbc160f9d80a69d
#
_entry.id   98efb41f44716eda8fbc160f9d80a69d
#
_cell.length_a   1.000
_cell.length_b   1.000
_cell.length_c   1.000
_cell.angle_alpha   90.00
_cell.angle_beta   90.00
_cell.angle_gamma   90.00
#
_symmetry.space_group_name_H-M   'P 1'
#
loop_
_entity.id
_entity.type
_entity.pdbx_description
1 polymer ?
#
loop_
_entity_poly.entity_id
_entity_poly.type
_entity_poly.pdbx_seq_one_letter_code
_entity_poly.pdbx_strand_id
1 'polypeptide(L)'
;MKITIARQCGSGGHKVADILSEKLGMEIFDKKRFIEESKRRNVYDENANFLNEKPIDSFLYSLIMSYGSKNPRERYIRFVKDVTEQESCIIIGRCANIIYKDDPDCVSVYLHADPDIRKKRIQERDHVSEKEAAETLRLSLIHI
;
A
#
# COMPACT_ATOMS: atom_id res chain seq x y z
N MET A 1 -0.80 11.38 15.01
CA MET A 1 0.17 10.27 14.91
C MET A 1 -0.22 9.35 13.76
N LYS A 2 0.74 8.91 12.96
CA LYS A 2 0.53 7.92 11.88
C LYS A 2 1.40 6.69 12.10
N ILE A 3 0.89 5.52 11.73
CA ILE A 3 1.67 4.28 11.71
C ILE A 3 1.66 3.74 10.28
N THR A 4 2.81 3.65 9.66
CA THR A 4 2.92 3.06 8.31
C THR A 4 3.45 1.63 8.41
N ILE A 5 2.78 0.70 7.73
CA ILE A 5 3.16 -0.72 7.71
C ILE A 5 3.58 -1.10 6.30
N ALA A 6 4.88 -1.14 6.06
CA ALA A 6 5.45 -1.80 4.90
C ALA A 6 5.64 -3.30 5.22
N ARG A 7 5.40 -4.19 4.25
CA ARG A 7 5.37 -5.62 4.54
C ARG A 7 5.68 -6.48 3.32
N GLN A 8 6.20 -7.64 3.57
CA GLN A 8 6.26 -8.71 2.59
C GLN A 8 4.87 -9.37 2.42
N CYS A 9 4.57 -9.87 1.23
CA CYS A 9 3.35 -10.66 0.98
C CYS A 9 3.32 -11.89 1.91
N GLY A 10 2.19 -12.14 2.56
CA GLY A 10 2.03 -13.26 3.50
C GLY A 10 2.64 -13.06 4.89
N SER A 11 3.25 -11.89 5.20
CA SER A 11 3.83 -11.64 6.53
C SER A 11 2.82 -11.30 7.64
N GLY A 12 1.54 -11.14 7.31
CA GLY A 12 0.48 -10.88 8.30
C GLY A 12 0.21 -9.40 8.56
N GLY A 13 0.53 -8.52 7.61
CA GLY A 13 0.39 -7.07 7.77
C GLY A 13 -1.00 -6.59 8.17
N HIS A 14 -2.07 -7.14 7.57
CA HIS A 14 -3.43 -6.78 7.96
C HIS A 14 -3.76 -7.21 9.38
N LYS A 15 -3.37 -8.44 9.77
CA LYS A 15 -3.61 -8.93 11.14
C LYS A 15 -2.92 -8.07 12.20
N VAL A 16 -1.71 -7.60 11.91
CA VAL A 16 -1.01 -6.66 12.81
C VAL A 16 -1.73 -5.32 12.85
N ALA A 17 -2.18 -4.82 11.70
CA ALA A 17 -2.94 -3.57 11.62
C ALA A 17 -4.26 -3.65 12.40
N ASP A 18 -4.99 -4.76 12.28
CA ASP A 18 -6.25 -4.99 13.01
C ASP A 18 -6.04 -4.94 14.53
N ILE A 19 -4.99 -5.62 15.03
CA ILE A 19 -4.64 -5.61 16.46
C ILE A 19 -4.25 -4.20 16.93
N LEU A 20 -3.49 -3.47 16.13
CA LEU A 20 -3.09 -2.10 16.45
C LEU A 20 -4.29 -1.16 16.43
N SER A 21 -5.17 -1.31 15.43
CA SER A 21 -6.41 -0.53 15.33
C SER A 21 -7.30 -0.71 16.57
N GLU A 22 -7.50 -1.95 16.97
CA GLU A 22 -8.29 -2.27 18.18
C GLU A 22 -7.68 -1.67 19.45
N LYS A 23 -6.35 -1.79 19.61
CA LYS A 23 -5.64 -1.30 20.80
C LYS A 23 -5.52 0.22 20.88
N LEU A 24 -5.38 0.89 19.75
CA LEU A 24 -5.10 2.33 19.70
C LEU A 24 -6.30 3.17 19.28
N GLY A 25 -7.41 2.54 18.86
CA GLY A 25 -8.58 3.25 18.34
C GLY A 25 -8.31 3.99 17.03
N MET A 26 -7.36 3.49 16.20
CA MET A 26 -6.94 4.14 14.96
C MET A 26 -7.58 3.47 13.75
N GLU A 27 -8.04 4.28 12.77
CA GLU A 27 -8.55 3.75 11.51
C GLU A 27 -7.45 3.15 10.64
N ILE A 28 -7.81 2.11 9.86
CA ILE A 28 -6.92 1.47 8.90
C ILE A 28 -7.19 1.99 7.49
N PHE A 29 -6.13 2.48 6.85
CA PHE A 29 -6.11 2.85 5.45
C PHE A 29 -5.33 1.81 4.65
N ASP A 30 -6.06 0.87 4.08
CA ASP A 30 -5.56 -0.13 3.15
C ASP A 30 -5.91 0.23 1.69
N LYS A 31 -5.57 -0.65 0.76
CA LYS A 31 -5.90 -0.48 -0.66
C LYS A 31 -7.40 -0.21 -0.90
N LYS A 32 -8.26 -0.96 -0.23
CA LYS A 32 -9.72 -0.86 -0.39
C LYS A 32 -10.21 0.51 0.07
N ARG A 33 -9.79 0.95 1.24
CA ARG A 33 -10.16 2.26 1.79
C ARG A 33 -9.69 3.41 0.90
N PHE A 34 -8.47 3.36 0.37
CA PHE A 34 -8.00 4.38 -0.57
C PHE A 34 -8.79 4.41 -1.89
N ILE A 35 -9.22 3.25 -2.41
CA ILE A 35 -10.09 3.19 -3.59
C ILE A 35 -11.45 3.83 -3.29
N GLU A 36 -12.06 3.53 -2.16
CA GLU A 36 -13.33 4.12 -1.74
C GLU A 36 -13.21 5.65 -1.60
N GLU A 37 -12.18 6.15 -0.94
CA GLU A 37 -11.92 7.57 -0.80
C GLU A 37 -11.67 8.28 -2.13
N SER A 38 -10.94 7.64 -3.05
CA SER A 38 -10.66 8.21 -4.37
C SER A 38 -11.94 8.33 -5.21
N LYS A 39 -12.85 7.36 -5.12
CA LYS A 39 -14.16 7.41 -5.78
C LYS A 39 -15.05 8.48 -5.17
N ARG A 40 -15.10 8.57 -3.85
CA ARG A 40 -15.86 9.60 -3.13
C ARG A 40 -15.42 11.02 -3.49
N ARG A 41 -14.12 11.22 -3.75
CA ARG A 41 -13.53 12.51 -4.14
C ARG A 41 -13.50 12.76 -5.65
N ASN A 42 -14.02 11.83 -6.47
CA ASN A 42 -13.99 11.88 -7.94
C ASN A 42 -12.57 11.99 -8.54
N VAL A 43 -11.58 11.40 -7.89
CA VAL A 43 -10.16 11.39 -8.34
C VAL A 43 -9.65 9.96 -8.59
N TYR A 44 -10.55 8.98 -8.71
CA TYR A 44 -10.18 7.59 -8.92
C TYR A 44 -9.42 7.37 -10.23
N ASP A 45 -9.92 7.89 -11.34
CA ASP A 45 -9.32 7.69 -12.66
C ASP A 45 -7.89 8.26 -12.73
N GLU A 46 -7.67 9.38 -12.07
CA GLU A 46 -6.35 10.01 -11.98
C GLU A 46 -5.32 9.20 -11.19
N ASN A 47 -5.78 8.41 -10.22
CA ASN A 47 -4.95 7.63 -9.32
C ASN A 47 -5.03 6.12 -9.55
N ALA A 48 -5.85 5.66 -10.50
CA ALA A 48 -6.18 4.25 -10.69
C ALA A 48 -4.95 3.36 -10.91
N ASN A 49 -3.95 3.82 -11.63
CA ASN A 49 -2.73 3.06 -11.89
C ASN A 49 -1.94 2.77 -10.60
N PHE A 50 -1.80 3.76 -9.73
CA PHE A 50 -1.13 3.60 -8.44
C PHE A 50 -1.96 2.77 -7.46
N LEU A 51 -3.28 2.99 -7.43
CA LEU A 51 -4.19 2.26 -6.53
C LEU A 51 -4.30 0.79 -6.89
N ASN A 52 -4.28 0.45 -8.17
CA ASN A 52 -4.40 -0.92 -8.65
C ASN A 52 -3.07 -1.64 -8.87
N GLU A 53 -1.94 -0.95 -8.62
CA GLU A 53 -0.59 -1.51 -8.81
C GLU A 53 -0.35 -2.02 -10.23
N LYS A 54 -1.00 -1.40 -11.21
CA LYS A 54 -0.78 -1.74 -12.62
C LYS A 54 0.62 -1.31 -13.04
N PRO A 55 1.35 -2.16 -13.78
CA PRO A 55 2.59 -1.74 -14.41
C PRO A 55 2.32 -0.53 -15.30
N ILE A 56 3.04 0.55 -15.08
CA ILE A 56 3.00 1.70 -15.97
C ILE A 56 4.03 1.44 -17.05
N ASP A 57 3.61 1.49 -18.31
CA ASP A 57 4.54 1.44 -19.43
C ASP A 57 5.58 2.56 -19.25
N SER A 58 6.85 2.17 -19.15
CA SER A 58 7.94 3.10 -18.87
C SER A 58 8.09 4.19 -19.93
N PHE A 59 7.72 3.89 -21.17
CA PHE A 59 7.71 4.87 -22.26
C PHE A 59 6.57 5.88 -22.10
N LEU A 60 5.36 5.39 -21.81
CA LEU A 60 4.20 6.25 -21.54
C LEU A 60 4.43 7.09 -20.28
N TYR A 61 5.04 6.50 -19.25
CA TYR A 61 5.41 7.21 -18.03
C TYR A 61 6.40 8.35 -18.30
N SER A 62 7.45 8.09 -19.10
CA SER A 62 8.43 9.13 -19.46
C SER A 62 7.81 10.26 -20.28
N LEU A 63 6.88 9.95 -21.19
CA LEU A 63 6.11 10.95 -21.95
C LEU A 63 5.24 11.83 -21.02
N ILE A 64 4.49 11.22 -20.13
CA ILE A 64 3.65 11.96 -19.16
C ILE A 64 4.50 12.86 -18.28
N MET A 65 5.66 12.38 -17.83
CA MET A 65 6.60 13.16 -17.01
C MET A 65 7.25 14.32 -17.78
N SER A 66 7.40 14.19 -19.13
CA SER A 66 8.01 15.23 -19.97
C SER A 66 7.05 16.35 -20.36
N TYR A 67 5.76 16.06 -20.49
CA TYR A 67 4.75 16.98 -21.02
C TYR A 67 3.73 17.51 -20.03
N GLY A 68 3.70 16.97 -18.80
CA GLY A 68 2.66 17.29 -17.83
C GLY A 68 3.08 18.30 -16.77
N SER A 69 2.35 19.39 -16.64
CA SER A 69 2.50 20.37 -15.56
C SER A 69 2.11 19.82 -14.16
N LYS A 70 1.71 18.54 -14.06
CA LYS A 70 1.38 17.88 -12.80
C LYS A 70 1.90 16.43 -12.83
N ASN A 71 3.04 16.21 -12.20
CA ASN A 71 3.64 14.89 -12.00
C ASN A 71 2.61 13.92 -11.36
N PRO A 72 2.27 12.78 -12.01
CA PRO A 72 1.32 11.81 -11.47
C PRO A 72 1.71 11.30 -10.08
N ARG A 73 3.01 11.19 -9.80
CA ARG A 73 3.54 10.80 -8.49
C ARG A 73 3.20 11.84 -7.42
N GLU A 74 3.39 13.12 -7.71
CA GLU A 74 3.07 14.21 -6.76
C GLU A 74 1.57 14.28 -6.48
N ARG A 75 0.75 14.05 -7.51
CA ARG A 75 -0.70 13.97 -7.40
C ARG A 75 -1.13 12.85 -6.46
N TYR A 76 -0.54 11.66 -6.63
CA TYR A 76 -0.79 10.52 -5.77
C TYR A 76 -0.35 10.77 -4.33
N ILE A 77 0.85 11.31 -4.12
CA ILE A 77 1.36 11.68 -2.80
C ILE A 77 0.42 12.69 -2.11
N ARG A 78 -0.03 13.70 -2.84
CA ARG A 78 -1.00 14.68 -2.34
C ARG A 78 -2.30 14.01 -1.95
N PHE A 79 -2.87 13.17 -2.81
CA PHE A 79 -4.08 12.41 -2.51
C PHE A 79 -3.96 11.59 -1.22
N VAL A 80 -2.85 10.84 -1.06
CA VAL A 80 -2.63 10.05 0.17
C VAL A 80 -2.58 10.96 1.39
N LYS A 81 -1.86 12.09 1.32
CA LYS A 81 -1.77 13.07 2.40
C LYS A 81 -3.12 13.67 2.73
N ASP A 82 -3.87 14.15 1.73
CA ASP A 82 -5.18 14.78 1.91
C ASP A 82 -6.21 13.83 2.56
N VAL A 83 -6.13 12.54 2.24
CA VAL A 83 -7.03 11.52 2.82
C VAL A 83 -6.68 11.22 4.28
N THR A 84 -5.40 11.30 4.66
CA THR A 84 -4.92 10.88 5.98
C THR A 84 -4.46 12.05 6.86
N GLU A 85 -4.58 13.31 6.39
CA GLU A 85 -3.95 14.48 7.03
C GLU A 85 -4.44 14.71 8.47
N GLN A 86 -5.73 14.61 8.69
CA GLN A 86 -6.37 14.94 9.99
C GLN A 86 -6.57 13.71 10.89
N GLU A 87 -6.16 12.53 10.46
CA GLU A 87 -6.44 11.29 11.15
C GLU A 87 -5.21 10.73 11.84
N SER A 88 -5.39 10.30 13.10
CA SER A 88 -4.49 9.30 13.68
C SER A 88 -4.83 7.97 13.06
N CYS A 89 -3.97 7.44 12.18
CA CYS A 89 -4.32 6.30 11.35
C CYS A 89 -3.17 5.33 11.12
N ILE A 90 -3.53 4.11 10.74
CA ILE A 90 -2.62 3.04 10.33
C ILE A 90 -2.71 2.90 8.81
N ILE A 91 -1.60 3.03 8.10
CA ILE A 91 -1.56 2.96 6.64
C ILE A 91 -0.80 1.71 6.21
N ILE A 92 -1.45 0.84 5.45
CA ILE A 92 -0.87 -0.41 4.99
C ILE A 92 -0.36 -0.26 3.56
N GLY A 93 0.95 -0.25 3.38
CA GLY A 93 1.62 -0.15 2.08
C GLY A 93 1.46 1.23 1.44
N ARG A 94 1.14 1.26 0.14
CA ARG A 94 0.88 2.52 -0.61
C ARG A 94 2.05 3.50 -0.62
N CYS A 95 3.27 3.01 -0.45
CA CYS A 95 4.47 3.85 -0.29
C CYS A 95 4.39 4.84 0.88
N ALA A 96 3.49 4.62 1.85
CA ALA A 96 3.27 5.53 2.97
C ALA A 96 4.55 5.73 3.80
N ASN A 97 5.37 4.69 3.98
CA ASN A 97 6.67 4.79 4.63
C ASN A 97 7.64 5.76 3.94
N ILE A 98 7.48 5.98 2.62
CA ILE A 98 8.28 6.97 1.87
C ILE A 98 7.62 8.34 1.94
N ILE A 99 6.28 8.39 1.83
CA ILE A 99 5.50 9.64 1.86
C ILE A 99 5.67 10.36 3.19
N TYR A 100 5.73 9.60 4.29
CA TYR A 100 5.82 10.11 5.66
C TYR A 100 7.21 9.94 6.31
N LYS A 101 8.25 9.68 5.52
CA LYS A 101 9.62 9.43 6.04
C LYS A 101 10.19 10.56 6.91
N ASP A 102 9.81 11.78 6.62
CA ASP A 102 10.31 12.97 7.32
C ASP A 102 9.26 13.54 8.31
N ASP A 103 8.15 12.85 8.54
CA ASP A 103 7.13 13.23 9.50
C ASP A 103 7.52 12.75 10.91
N PRO A 104 7.82 13.65 11.85
CA PRO A 104 8.24 13.28 13.20
C PRO A 104 7.14 12.59 14.01
N ASP A 105 5.87 12.73 13.59
CA ASP A 105 4.71 12.09 14.23
C ASP A 105 4.29 10.80 13.51
N CYS A 106 5.19 10.20 12.72
CA CYS A 106 4.99 8.95 12.01
C CYS A 106 5.92 7.85 12.49
N VAL A 107 5.33 6.71 12.85
CA VAL A 107 6.07 5.47 13.13
C VAL A 107 6.03 4.56 11.91
N SER A 108 7.19 4.23 11.35
CA SER A 108 7.29 3.32 10.21
C SER A 108 7.72 1.92 10.66
N VAL A 109 6.92 0.93 10.28
CA VAL A 109 7.14 -0.48 10.61
C VAL A 109 7.30 -1.29 9.33
N TYR A 110 8.27 -2.19 9.32
CA TYR A 110 8.44 -3.16 8.24
C TYR A 110 8.23 -4.58 8.78
N LEU A 111 7.32 -5.33 8.16
CA LEU A 111 7.00 -6.69 8.54
C LEU A 111 7.58 -7.70 7.55
N HIS A 112 8.33 -8.63 8.07
CA HIS A 112 8.82 -9.78 7.33
C HIS A 112 8.47 -11.07 8.07
N ALA A 113 8.49 -12.19 7.37
CA ALA A 113 8.33 -13.51 7.97
C ALA A 113 9.06 -14.56 7.12
N ASP A 114 9.28 -15.72 7.71
CA ASP A 114 9.86 -16.87 7.04
C ASP A 114 9.07 -17.23 5.75
N PRO A 115 9.76 -17.55 4.65
CA PRO A 115 9.11 -17.87 3.39
C PRO A 115 8.07 -19.01 3.47
N ASP A 116 8.32 -20.04 4.27
CA ASP A 116 7.39 -21.16 4.41
C ASP A 116 6.13 -20.76 5.19
N ILE A 117 6.29 -19.93 6.22
CA ILE A 117 5.15 -19.36 6.95
C ILE A 117 4.33 -18.45 6.03
N ARG A 118 4.98 -17.63 5.22
CA ARG A 118 4.32 -16.73 4.28
C ARG A 118 3.56 -17.51 3.21
N LYS A 119 4.17 -18.57 2.66
CA LYS A 119 3.56 -19.48 1.68
C LYS A 119 2.29 -20.13 2.24
N LYS A 120 2.38 -20.68 3.43
CA LYS A 120 1.22 -21.29 4.12
C LYS A 120 0.09 -20.29 4.33
N ARG A 121 0.38 -19.09 4.78
CA ARG A 121 -0.63 -18.03 4.97
C ARG A 121 -1.30 -17.60 3.66
N ILE A 122 -0.54 -17.57 2.55
CA ILE A 122 -1.10 -17.28 1.22
C ILE A 122 -2.04 -18.40 0.78
N GLN A 123 -1.65 -19.67 0.96
CA GLN A 123 -2.51 -20.82 0.65
C GLN A 123 -3.85 -20.74 1.41
N GLU A 124 -3.79 -20.47 2.70
CA GLU A 124 -4.97 -20.36 3.57
C GLU A 124 -5.87 -19.18 3.19
N ARG A 125 -5.28 -18.00 2.90
CA ARG A 125 -6.00 -16.77 2.56
C ARG A 125 -6.67 -16.83 1.20
N ASP A 126 -5.94 -17.33 0.20
CA ASP A 126 -6.35 -17.26 -1.21
C ASP A 126 -6.95 -18.58 -1.70
N HIS A 127 -6.95 -19.62 -0.85
CA HIS A 127 -7.42 -20.97 -1.18
C HIS A 127 -6.74 -21.56 -2.43
N VAL A 128 -5.44 -21.36 -2.53
CA VAL A 128 -4.61 -21.77 -3.68
C VAL A 128 -3.67 -22.92 -3.32
N SER A 129 -3.14 -23.59 -4.35
CA SER A 129 -2.14 -24.66 -4.19
C SER A 129 -0.80 -24.10 -3.69
N GLU A 130 0.04 -25.00 -3.18
CA GLU A 130 1.41 -24.64 -2.75
C GLU A 130 2.24 -24.01 -3.88
N LYS A 131 2.09 -24.52 -5.10
CA LYS A 131 2.78 -24.03 -6.29
C LYS A 131 2.35 -22.59 -6.63
N GLU A 132 1.07 -22.31 -6.58
CA GLU A 132 0.51 -20.98 -6.83
C GLU A 132 0.92 -19.99 -5.73
N ALA A 133 0.93 -20.42 -4.47
CA ALA A 133 1.41 -19.61 -3.36
C ALA A 133 2.91 -19.28 -3.49
N ALA A 134 3.74 -20.26 -3.89
CA ALA A 134 5.16 -20.03 -4.16
C ALA A 134 5.38 -19.04 -5.31
N GLU A 135 4.59 -19.13 -6.38
CA GLU A 135 4.66 -18.19 -7.49
C GLU A 135 4.23 -16.78 -7.07
N THR A 136 3.19 -16.66 -6.26
CA THR A 136 2.78 -15.37 -5.66
C THR A 136 3.91 -14.74 -4.85
N LEU A 137 4.64 -15.53 -4.06
CA LEU A 137 5.81 -15.05 -3.32
C LEU A 137 6.91 -14.57 -4.26
N ARG A 138 7.21 -15.34 -5.31
CA ARG A 138 8.23 -14.99 -6.29
C ARG A 138 7.91 -13.67 -6.99
N LEU A 139 6.68 -13.51 -7.45
CA LEU A 139 6.23 -12.28 -8.12
C LEU A 139 6.24 -11.08 -7.17
N SER A 140 5.89 -11.26 -5.91
CA SER A 140 5.90 -10.16 -4.92
C SER A 140 7.31 -9.62 -4.64
N LEU A 141 8.36 -10.41 -4.86
CA LEU A 141 9.76 -9.98 -4.70
C LEU A 141 10.25 -9.13 -5.89
N ILE A 142 9.66 -9.30 -7.07
CA ILE A 142 10.04 -8.57 -8.29
C ILE A 142 9.57 -7.10 -8.23
N HIS A 143 8.53 -6.83 -7.47
CA HIS A 143 7.89 -5.50 -7.37
C HIS A 143 8.36 -4.67 -6.15
N ILE A 144 9.37 -5.12 -5.46
CA ILE A 144 9.99 -4.37 -4.36
C ILE A 144 11.13 -3.46 -4.92
#